data_4502d8c1752489b957ecb560f3518158
#
_entry.id   4502d8c1752489b957ecb560f3518158
#
_cell.length_a   1.000
_cell.length_b   1.000
_cell.length_c   1.000
_cell.angle_alpha   90.00
_cell.angle_beta   90.00
_cell.angle_gamma   90.00
#
_symmetry.space_group_name_H-M   'P 1'
#
loop_
_entity.id
_entity.type
_entity.pdbx_description
1 polymer ?
#
loop_
_entity_poly.entity_id
_entity_poly.type
_entity_poly.pdbx_seq_one_letter_code
_entity_poly.pdbx_strand_id
1 'polypeptide(L)' 'MINPLIDSLDHFTLQELEDKIADFQRKYFLTRNPQVQVQIANVLDIYKLELQDRRIKELNRQQNQDNDENSLDNLINIS' A
#
# COMPACT_ATOMS: atom_id res chain seq x y z
N MET A 1 4.81 10.64 -18.56
CA MET A 1 5.52 11.41 -17.57
C MET A 1 5.41 10.76 -16.20
N ILE A 2 6.48 10.75 -15.49
CA ILE A 2 6.52 10.08 -14.20
C ILE A 2 6.06 11.04 -13.11
N ASN A 3 5.16 10.55 -12.26
CA ASN A 3 4.74 11.30 -11.11
C ASN A 3 5.82 11.22 -10.04
N PRO A 4 6.45 12.34 -9.66
CA PRO A 4 7.54 12.28 -8.69
C PRO A 4 7.13 11.68 -7.35
N LEU A 5 5.88 11.87 -6.97
CA LEU A 5 5.41 11.33 -5.71
C LEU A 5 5.36 9.81 -5.75
N ILE A 6 4.82 9.26 -6.84
CA ILE A 6 4.76 7.82 -7.00
C ILE A 6 6.15 7.23 -7.11
N ASP A 7 7.01 7.93 -7.84
CA ASP A 7 8.38 7.49 -8.00
C ASP A 7 9.10 7.41 -6.66
N SER A 8 8.85 8.40 -5.81
CA SER A 8 9.44 8.41 -4.48
C SER A 8 8.97 7.26 -3.63
N LEU A 9 7.72 6.86 -3.80
CA LEU A 9 7.15 5.81 -2.97
C LEU A 9 7.83 4.48 -3.18
N ASP A 10 8.40 4.26 -4.35
CA ASP A 10 9.09 3.00 -4.63
C ASP A 10 10.26 2.76 -3.69
N HIS A 11 10.82 3.81 -3.14
CA HIS A 11 11.97 3.70 -2.25
C HIS A 11 11.57 3.53 -0.80
N PHE A 12 10.29 3.61 -0.50
CA PHE A 12 9.84 3.50 0.88
C PHE A 12 9.68 2.03 1.25
N THR A 13 10.07 1.71 2.49
CA THR A 13 9.74 0.40 3.03
C THR A 13 8.29 0.40 3.49
N LEU A 14 7.76 -0.79 3.77
CA LEU A 14 6.42 -0.91 4.31
C LEU A 14 6.27 -0.11 5.60
N GLN A 15 7.27 -0.21 6.47
CA GLN A 15 7.23 0.51 7.73
C GLN A 15 7.20 2.02 7.49
N GLU A 16 7.99 2.48 6.55
CA GLU A 16 8.01 3.90 6.24
C GLU A 16 6.68 4.38 5.68
N LEU A 17 6.05 3.56 4.84
CA LEU A 17 4.73 3.91 4.33
C LEU A 17 3.72 3.99 5.44
N GLU A 18 3.72 3.04 6.33
CA GLU A 18 2.81 3.04 7.46
C GLU A 18 3.03 4.24 8.35
N ASP A 19 4.29 4.58 8.60
CA ASP A 19 4.62 5.74 9.41
C ASP A 19 4.12 7.03 8.76
N LYS A 20 4.30 7.15 7.45
CA LYS A 20 3.84 8.33 6.74
C LYS A 20 2.33 8.44 6.76
N ILE A 21 1.65 7.33 6.59
CA ILE A 21 0.19 7.31 6.63
C ILE A 21 -0.29 7.78 7.99
N ALA A 22 0.30 7.26 9.05
CA ALA A 22 -0.09 7.66 10.39
C ALA A 22 0.16 9.16 10.63
N ASP A 23 1.27 9.65 10.11
CA ASP A 23 1.61 11.06 10.27
C ASP A 23 0.63 11.95 9.53
N PHE A 24 0.30 11.59 8.30
CA PHE A 24 -0.67 12.37 7.53
C PHE A 24 -2.05 12.30 8.12
N GLN A 25 -2.45 11.16 8.66
CA GLN A 25 -3.74 11.06 9.33
C GLN A 25 -3.81 11.99 10.52
N ARG A 26 -2.74 12.03 11.30
CA ARG A 26 -2.70 12.93 12.44
C ARG A 26 -2.80 14.38 11.99
N LYS A 27 -2.06 14.74 10.97
CA LYS A 27 -2.10 16.10 10.44
C LYS A 27 -3.47 16.45 9.90
N TYR A 28 -4.13 15.50 9.28
CA TYR A 28 -5.47 15.72 8.76
C TYR A 28 -6.43 16.15 9.87
N PHE A 29 -6.35 15.47 11.00
CA PHE A 29 -7.24 15.79 12.12
C PHE A 29 -6.83 17.04 12.87
N LEU A 30 -5.57 17.43 12.78
CA LEU A 30 -5.10 18.61 13.48
C LEU A 30 -5.33 19.89 12.71
N THR A 31 -5.32 19.84 11.40
CA THR A 31 -5.50 21.04 10.63
C THR A 31 -6.97 21.43 10.59
N ARG A 32 -7.21 22.74 10.56
CA ARG A 32 -8.56 23.25 10.45
C ARG A 32 -8.83 23.87 9.11
N ASN A 33 -7.87 23.83 8.22
CA ASN A 33 -8.01 24.41 6.90
C ASN A 33 -8.56 23.35 5.94
N PRO A 34 -9.79 23.55 5.43
CA PRO A 34 -10.40 22.54 4.55
C PRO A 34 -9.58 22.24 3.30
N GLN A 35 -8.91 23.25 2.75
CA GLN A 35 -8.10 23.03 1.57
C GLN A 35 -6.92 22.15 1.87
N VAL A 36 -6.31 22.36 3.03
CA VAL A 36 -5.18 21.52 3.46
C VAL A 36 -5.68 20.12 3.72
N GLN A 37 -6.85 19.98 4.32
CA GLN A 37 -7.41 18.66 4.58
C GLN A 37 -7.61 17.87 3.29
N VAL A 38 -8.10 18.54 2.26
CA VAL A 38 -8.30 17.86 0.99
C VAL A 38 -6.96 17.40 0.41
N GLN A 39 -5.95 18.25 0.50
CA GLN A 39 -4.63 17.89 0.01
C GLN A 39 -4.06 16.70 0.76
N ILE A 40 -4.20 16.70 2.07
CA ILE A 40 -3.71 15.60 2.89
C ILE A 40 -4.47 14.32 2.56
N ALA A 41 -5.78 14.42 2.38
CA ALA A 41 -6.57 13.25 2.03
C ALA A 41 -6.14 12.64 0.70
N ASN A 42 -5.83 13.49 -0.28
CA ASN A 42 -5.36 13.02 -1.57
C ASN A 42 -4.03 12.29 -1.43
N VAL A 43 -3.12 12.85 -0.67
CA VAL A 43 -1.82 12.21 -0.44
C VAL A 43 -2.00 10.91 0.33
N LEU A 44 -2.88 10.92 1.31
CA LEU A 44 -3.18 9.71 2.06
C LEU A 44 -3.66 8.58 1.16
N ASP A 45 -4.54 8.92 0.23
CA ASP A 45 -5.05 7.90 -0.69
C ASP A 45 -3.93 7.29 -1.50
N ILE A 46 -3.00 8.11 -1.97
CA ILE A 46 -1.88 7.62 -2.76
C ILE A 46 -1.02 6.67 -1.93
N TYR A 47 -0.72 7.06 -0.70
CA TYR A 47 0.11 6.23 0.16
C TYR A 47 -0.59 4.94 0.54
N LYS A 48 -1.88 5.01 0.82
CA LYS A 48 -2.64 3.82 1.17
C LYS A 48 -2.73 2.84 0.00
N LEU A 49 -2.91 3.37 -1.20
CA LEU A 49 -2.94 2.53 -2.38
C LEU A 49 -1.61 1.84 -2.60
N GLU A 50 -0.52 2.56 -2.39
CA GLU A 50 0.79 1.96 -2.54
C GLU A 50 1.00 0.85 -1.50
N LEU A 51 0.61 1.11 -0.27
CA LEU A 51 0.75 0.11 0.77
C LEU A 51 -0.06 -1.14 0.46
N GLN A 52 -1.29 -0.94 0.03
CA GLN A 52 -2.15 -2.05 -0.33
C GLN A 52 -1.57 -2.85 -1.49
N ASP A 53 -1.06 -2.15 -2.50
CA ASP A 53 -0.47 -2.79 -3.65
C ASP A 53 0.72 -3.65 -3.26
N ARG A 54 1.54 -3.17 -2.36
CA ARG A 54 2.69 -3.94 -1.91
C ARG A 54 2.28 -5.17 -1.14
N ARG A 55 1.25 -5.06 -0.33
CA ARG A 55 0.77 -6.21 0.42
C ARG A 55 0.22 -7.27 -0.51
N ILE A 56 -0.50 -6.83 -1.55
CA ILE A 56 -1.04 -7.76 -2.51
C ILE A 56 0.09 -8.45 -3.28
N LYS A 57 1.09 -7.69 -3.67
CA LYS A 57 2.22 -8.26 -4.40
C LYS A 57 2.98 -9.27 -3.55
N GLU A 58 3.17 -8.95 -2.29
CA GLU A 58 3.85 -9.86 -1.41
C GLU A 58 3.06 -11.14 -1.23
N LEU A 59 1.77 -11.01 -1.08
CA LEU A 59 0.90 -12.16 -0.91
C LEU A 59 0.92 -13.03 -2.17
N ASN A 60 0.84 -12.41 -3.32
CA ASN A 60 0.87 -13.14 -4.58
C ASN A 60 2.19 -13.86 -4.77
N ARG A 61 3.27 -13.22 -4.39
CA ARG A 61 4.58 -13.85 -4.52
C ARG A 61 4.68 -15.09 -3.66
N GLN A 62 4.18 -15.00 -2.43
CA GLN A 62 4.19 -16.15 -1.54
C GLN A 62 3.31 -17.27 -2.05
N GLN A 63 2.15 -16.91 -2.55
CA GLN A 63 1.23 -17.89 -3.10
C GLN A 63 1.80 -18.56 -4.33
N ASN A 64 2.47 -17.79 -5.16
CA ASN A 64 3.06 -18.36 -6.37
C ASN A 64 4.15 -19.36 -6.03
N GLN A 65 4.93 -19.08 -5.01
CA GLN A 65 5.93 -20.03 -4.60
C GLN A 65 5.32 -21.34 -4.12
N ASP A 66 4.24 -21.23 -3.38
CA ASP A 66 3.54 -22.41 -2.91
C ASP A 66 2.85 -23.12 -4.06
N ASN A 67 2.28 -22.38 -4.95
CA ASN A 67 1.52 -22.94 -6.06
C ASN A 67 2.39 -23.78 -6.97
N ASP A 68 3.61 -23.37 -7.14
CA ASP A 68 4.50 -24.13 -8.00
C ASP A 68 4.58 -25.57 -7.61
N GLU A 69 4.39 -25.83 -6.34
CA GLU A 69 4.55 -27.19 -5.87
C GLU A 69 3.22 -27.85 -5.64
N ASN A 70 2.45 -27.32 -4.73
CA ASN A 70 1.30 -28.05 -4.26
C ASN A 70 0.04 -27.26 -4.12
N SER A 71 0.17 -25.98 -3.96
CA SER A 71 -0.98 -25.17 -3.64
C SER A 71 -2.13 -25.41 -4.60
N LEU A 72 -1.79 -25.43 -5.87
CA LEU A 72 -2.80 -25.63 -6.89
C LEU A 72 -3.42 -27.00 -6.75
N ASP A 73 -2.59 -27.97 -6.57
CA ASP A 73 -3.08 -29.32 -6.42
C ASP A 73 -3.94 -29.47 -5.20
N ASN A 74 -3.52 -28.82 -4.13
CA ASN A 74 -4.28 -28.88 -2.90
C ASN A 74 -5.67 -28.32 -3.06
N LEU A 75 -5.78 -27.23 -3.77
CA LEU A 75 -7.07 -26.63 -4.01
C LEU A 75 -7.98 -27.55 -4.79
N ILE A 76 -7.41 -28.18 -5.78
CA ILE A 76 -8.17 -29.10 -6.61
C ILE A 76 -8.55 -30.31 -5.80
N ASN A 77 -7.65 -30.80 -5.02
CA ASN A 77 -7.91 -32.00 -4.23
C ASN A 77 -8.98 -31.79 -3.20
N ILE A 78 -8.97 -30.65 -2.60
CA ILE A 78 -9.94 -30.33 -1.58
C ILE A 78 -11.33 -30.27 -2.17
N SER A 79 -11.41 -29.76 -3.35
CA SER A 79 -12.71 -29.59 -3.98
C SER A 79 -13.28 -30.91 -4.49
#